data_6e95cb3ab296ee47db0b539ce5628582
#
_entry.id   6e95cb3ab296ee47db0b539ce5628582
#
_cell.length_a   1.000
_cell.length_b   1.000
_cell.length_c   1.000
_cell.angle_alpha   90.00
_cell.angle_beta   90.00
_cell.angle_gamma   90.00
#
_symmetry.space_group_name_H-M   'P 1'
#
loop_
_entity.id
_entity.type
_entity.pdbx_description
1 polymer ?
#
loop_
_entity_poly.entity_id
_entity_poly.type
_entity_poly.pdbx_seq_one_letter_code
_entity_poly.pdbx_strand_id
1 'polypeptide(L)'
;MQLKIDTMSFRNFPMVPRVVFGRGCFNQLDEILAPKRKSEKAPFIFIVDDVFKGNDWLISRIPLHFNDKIIYVSAEEEPKTTYVDGYRDDLVAEFDEIPSGIIGIGGGTMLDYAKAVALMLTNPGSSADYQGWDLVKNQGVY
;
A
#
# COMPACT_ATOMS: atom_id res chain seq x y z
N MET A 1 29.16 -37.30 -20.80
CA MET A 1 28.46 -36.07 -21.24
C MET A 1 28.07 -35.27 -20.01
N GLN A 2 28.89 -34.28 -19.70
CA GLN A 2 28.69 -33.45 -18.48
C GLN A 2 27.70 -32.35 -18.88
N LEU A 3 26.48 -32.42 -18.38
CA LEU A 3 25.51 -31.33 -18.48
C LEU A 3 26.12 -30.11 -17.78
N LYS A 4 26.57 -29.10 -18.54
CA LYS A 4 26.78 -27.75 -18.01
C LYS A 4 25.46 -27.24 -17.57
N ILE A 5 25.18 -27.31 -16.28
CA ILE A 5 24.13 -26.52 -15.67
C ILE A 5 24.63 -25.09 -15.77
N ASP A 6 24.02 -24.32 -16.71
CA ASP A 6 24.19 -22.88 -16.76
C ASP A 6 23.81 -22.35 -15.37
N THR A 7 24.77 -21.80 -14.68
CA THR A 7 24.51 -21.15 -13.39
C THR A 7 23.72 -19.87 -13.70
N MET A 8 22.41 -20.00 -13.87
CA MET A 8 21.52 -18.85 -13.84
C MET A 8 21.77 -18.13 -12.52
N SER A 9 22.26 -16.90 -12.59
CA SER A 9 22.37 -16.06 -11.42
C SER A 9 20.94 -15.72 -10.95
N PHE A 10 20.46 -16.44 -9.96
CA PHE A 10 19.17 -16.13 -9.34
C PHE A 10 19.30 -14.81 -8.60
N ARG A 11 18.46 -13.84 -8.97
CA ARG A 11 18.30 -12.61 -8.20
C ARG A 11 17.23 -12.86 -7.14
N ASN A 12 17.64 -12.87 -5.88
CA ASN A 12 16.73 -12.92 -4.75
C ASN A 12 16.23 -11.52 -4.45
N PHE A 13 14.95 -11.28 -4.73
CA PHE A 13 14.28 -10.05 -4.34
C PHE A 13 13.44 -10.33 -3.09
N PRO A 14 13.74 -9.71 -1.93
CA PRO A 14 12.83 -9.76 -0.80
C PRO A 14 11.54 -9.02 -1.19
N MET A 15 10.48 -9.78 -1.42
CA MET A 15 9.18 -9.23 -1.83
C MET A 15 8.53 -8.41 -0.72
N VAL A 16 8.74 -8.81 0.52
CA VAL A 16 8.21 -8.12 1.71
C VAL A 16 9.25 -8.15 2.83
N PRO A 17 9.48 -7.04 3.53
CA PRO A 17 10.47 -6.96 4.61
C PRO A 17 10.04 -7.68 5.89
N ARG A 18 8.75 -7.89 6.09
CA ARG A 18 8.20 -8.54 7.28
C ARG A 18 6.89 -9.25 6.96
N VAL A 19 6.74 -10.46 7.48
CA VAL A 19 5.46 -11.18 7.54
C VAL A 19 5.16 -11.46 9.02
N VAL A 20 3.96 -11.09 9.46
CA VAL A 20 3.45 -11.39 10.80
C VAL A 20 2.19 -12.22 10.64
N PHE A 21 2.19 -13.40 11.23
CA PHE A 21 1.10 -14.36 11.10
C PHE A 21 0.71 -14.93 12.45
N GLY A 22 -0.60 -15.03 12.69
CA GLY A 22 -1.17 -15.63 13.90
C GLY A 22 -2.36 -14.84 14.44
N ARG A 23 -3.09 -15.44 15.37
CA ARG A 23 -4.23 -14.78 16.01
C ARG A 23 -3.75 -13.56 16.78
N GLY A 24 -4.44 -12.43 16.56
CA GLY A 24 -4.12 -11.17 17.24
C GLY A 24 -2.93 -10.40 16.66
N CYS A 25 -2.29 -10.88 15.57
CA CYS A 25 -1.15 -10.20 14.96
C CYS A 25 -1.48 -8.78 14.46
N PHE A 26 -2.73 -8.50 14.13
CA PHE A 26 -3.19 -7.16 13.75
C PHE A 26 -2.96 -6.11 14.85
N ASN A 27 -2.93 -6.52 16.13
CA ASN A 27 -2.67 -5.60 17.26
C ASN A 27 -1.23 -5.03 17.26
N GLN A 28 -0.32 -5.60 16.46
CA GLN A 28 1.04 -5.07 16.28
C GLN A 28 1.13 -3.94 15.24
N LEU A 29 0.03 -3.64 14.55
CA LEU A 29 0.06 -2.70 13.42
C LEU A 29 0.55 -1.32 13.84
N ASP A 30 0.13 -0.81 14.99
CA ASP A 30 0.57 0.47 15.51
C ASP A 30 2.10 0.51 15.76
N GLU A 31 2.63 -0.51 16.40
CA GLU A 31 4.07 -0.64 16.64
C GLU A 31 4.87 -0.76 15.33
N ILE A 32 4.31 -1.41 14.32
CA ILE A 32 4.94 -1.55 13.00
C ILE A 32 4.97 -0.21 12.26
N LEU A 33 3.89 0.56 12.34
CA LEU A 33 3.73 1.82 11.62
C LEU A 33 4.45 3.00 12.28
N ALA A 34 4.52 3.03 13.61
CA ALA A 34 5.08 4.17 14.35
C ALA A 34 6.46 4.63 13.84
N PRO A 35 7.46 3.73 13.62
CA PRO A 35 8.78 4.14 13.14
C PRO A 35 8.80 4.55 11.66
N LYS A 36 7.69 4.36 10.93
CA LYS A 36 7.56 4.70 9.50
C LYS A 36 6.92 6.06 9.28
N ARG A 37 6.36 6.67 10.32
CA ARG A 37 5.75 8.00 10.24
C ARG A 37 6.83 9.05 9.99
N LYS A 38 6.66 9.83 8.92
CA LYS A 38 7.60 10.88 8.52
C LYS A 38 7.44 12.14 9.35
N SER A 39 6.17 12.53 9.59
CA SER A 39 5.80 13.69 10.41
C SER A 39 4.35 13.55 10.89
N GLU A 40 3.92 14.41 11.81
CA GLU A 40 2.52 14.49 12.24
C GLU A 40 1.57 14.96 11.11
N LYS A 41 2.10 15.66 10.10
CA LYS A 41 1.35 16.17 8.95
C LYS A 41 1.29 15.17 7.79
N ALA A 42 2.18 14.17 7.77
CA ALA A 42 2.21 13.13 6.76
C ALA A 42 1.40 11.90 7.23
N PRO A 43 0.12 11.77 6.85
CA PRO A 43 -0.76 10.73 7.37
C PRO A 43 -0.36 9.33 6.92
N PHE A 44 -0.85 8.32 7.63
CA PHE A 44 -1.08 7.01 7.06
C PHE A 44 -2.50 6.94 6.49
N ILE A 45 -2.61 6.34 5.31
CA ILE A 45 -3.89 6.14 4.63
C ILE A 45 -4.21 4.66 4.63
N PHE A 46 -5.36 4.32 5.17
CA PHE A 46 -5.85 2.94 5.23
C PHE A 46 -6.90 2.73 4.14
N ILE A 47 -6.54 1.96 3.12
CA ILE A 47 -7.46 1.52 2.06
C ILE A 47 -8.09 0.23 2.55
N VAL A 48 -9.37 0.30 2.88
CA VAL A 48 -10.11 -0.77 3.55
C VAL A 48 -11.23 -1.25 2.64
N ASP A 49 -11.34 -2.57 2.50
CA ASP A 49 -12.45 -3.19 1.78
C ASP A 49 -13.78 -2.74 2.40
N ASP A 50 -14.69 -2.25 1.57
CA ASP A 50 -15.97 -1.70 2.03
C ASP A 50 -16.89 -2.74 2.70
N VAL A 51 -16.62 -4.03 2.50
CA VAL A 51 -17.27 -5.11 3.24
C VAL A 51 -17.08 -4.98 4.77
N PHE A 52 -16.01 -4.32 5.20
CA PHE A 52 -15.73 -4.06 6.61
C PHE A 52 -16.35 -2.76 7.14
N LYS A 53 -17.01 -2.00 6.29
CA LYS A 53 -17.71 -0.77 6.72
C LYS A 53 -18.80 -1.12 7.71
N GLY A 54 -18.73 -0.54 8.90
CA GLY A 54 -19.65 -0.86 10.01
C GLY A 54 -19.24 -2.08 10.85
N ASN A 55 -18.10 -2.72 10.54
CA ASN A 55 -17.52 -3.74 11.42
C ASN A 55 -16.69 -3.07 12.53
N ASP A 56 -17.36 -2.64 13.59
CA ASP A 56 -16.73 -1.89 14.68
C ASP A 56 -15.58 -2.67 15.34
N TRP A 57 -15.66 -4.00 15.37
CA TRP A 57 -14.61 -4.83 15.95
C TRP A 57 -13.28 -4.71 15.20
N LEU A 58 -13.32 -4.61 13.87
CA LEU A 58 -12.12 -4.41 13.06
C LEU A 58 -11.72 -2.94 13.01
N ILE A 59 -12.68 -2.06 12.71
CA ILE A 59 -12.41 -0.64 12.46
C ILE A 59 -11.84 0.05 13.69
N SER A 60 -12.33 -0.28 14.90
CA SER A 60 -11.80 0.28 16.17
C SER A 60 -10.35 -0.14 16.49
N ARG A 61 -9.82 -1.13 15.78
CA ARG A 61 -8.44 -1.61 15.94
C ARG A 61 -7.46 -1.01 14.95
N ILE A 62 -7.94 -0.26 13.95
CA ILE A 62 -7.08 0.48 13.05
C ILE A 62 -6.45 1.63 13.84
N PRO A 63 -5.12 1.67 13.96
CA PRO A 63 -4.45 2.67 14.78
C PRO A 63 -4.38 4.02 14.04
N LEU A 64 -5.43 4.82 14.20
CA LEU A 64 -5.48 6.17 13.63
C LEU A 64 -4.86 7.17 14.57
N HIS A 65 -3.90 7.94 14.09
CA HIS A 65 -3.24 9.02 14.80
C HIS A 65 -3.24 10.28 13.95
N PHE A 66 -3.23 11.44 14.59
CA PHE A 66 -3.17 12.74 13.90
C PHE A 66 -4.27 12.88 12.83
N ASN A 67 -3.86 13.05 11.58
CA ASN A 67 -4.71 13.19 10.39
C ASN A 67 -4.80 11.91 9.54
N ASP A 68 -4.50 10.75 10.11
CA ASP A 68 -4.66 9.46 9.44
C ASP A 68 -6.09 9.27 8.95
N LYS A 69 -6.26 8.57 7.83
CA LYS A 69 -7.55 8.47 7.15
C LYS A 69 -7.85 7.05 6.70
N ILE A 70 -9.11 6.66 6.82
CA ILE A 70 -9.66 5.45 6.20
C ILE A 70 -10.37 5.83 4.90
N ILE A 71 -10.05 5.10 3.84
CA ILE A 71 -10.78 5.15 2.56
C ILE A 71 -11.37 3.76 2.33
N TYR A 72 -12.69 3.69 2.23
CA TYR A 72 -13.38 2.46 1.89
C TYR A 72 -13.44 2.30 0.38
N VAL A 73 -13.04 1.14 -0.11
CA VAL A 73 -12.97 0.81 -1.52
C VAL A 73 -13.69 -0.51 -1.77
N SER A 74 -14.50 -0.60 -2.80
CA SER A 74 -15.14 -1.85 -3.19
C SER A 74 -14.15 -2.78 -3.85
N ALA A 75 -14.21 -4.06 -3.49
CA ALA A 75 -13.47 -5.14 -4.13
C ALA A 75 -14.22 -5.81 -5.29
N GLU A 76 -15.40 -5.30 -5.68
CA GLU A 76 -16.20 -5.87 -6.77
C GLU A 76 -15.53 -5.78 -8.13
N GLU A 77 -14.68 -4.75 -8.32
CA GLU A 77 -13.91 -4.57 -9.54
C GLU A 77 -12.41 -4.62 -9.25
N GLU A 78 -11.65 -5.12 -10.23
CA GLU A 78 -10.19 -5.04 -10.18
C GLU A 78 -9.70 -3.58 -10.21
N PRO A 79 -8.53 -3.29 -9.62
CA PRO A 79 -7.95 -1.95 -9.67
C PRO A 79 -7.77 -1.45 -11.09
N LYS A 80 -8.40 -0.33 -11.42
CA LYS A 80 -8.21 0.37 -12.70
C LYS A 80 -7.24 1.53 -12.50
N THR A 81 -6.44 1.81 -13.53
CA THR A 81 -5.49 2.94 -13.52
C THR A 81 -6.18 4.28 -13.19
N THR A 82 -7.36 4.51 -13.73
CA THR A 82 -8.15 5.71 -13.45
C THR A 82 -8.54 5.87 -11.98
N TYR A 83 -8.83 4.77 -11.28
CA TYR A 83 -9.14 4.81 -9.86
C TYR A 83 -7.89 5.04 -9.01
N VAL A 84 -6.78 4.37 -9.35
CA VAL A 84 -5.49 4.58 -8.69
C VAL A 84 -5.05 6.03 -8.80
N ASP A 85 -5.12 6.61 -10.00
CA ASP A 85 -4.77 8.00 -10.26
C ASP A 85 -5.70 8.96 -9.50
N GLY A 86 -7.01 8.67 -9.46
CA GLY A 86 -7.99 9.44 -8.70
C GLY A 86 -7.69 9.46 -7.19
N TYR A 87 -7.42 8.31 -6.59
CA TYR A 87 -7.06 8.26 -5.17
C TYR A 87 -5.76 9.01 -4.87
N ARG A 88 -4.74 8.86 -5.74
CA ARG A 88 -3.50 9.62 -5.62
C ARG A 88 -3.76 11.13 -5.68
N ASP A 89 -4.54 11.60 -6.66
CA ASP A 89 -4.82 13.00 -6.87
C ASP A 89 -5.61 13.61 -5.70
N ASP A 90 -6.60 12.88 -5.20
CA ASP A 90 -7.37 13.29 -4.03
C ASP A 90 -6.48 13.44 -2.79
N LEU A 91 -5.56 12.49 -2.55
CA LEU A 91 -4.63 12.56 -1.43
C LEU A 91 -3.65 13.73 -1.55
N VAL A 92 -3.12 13.98 -2.74
CA VAL A 92 -2.22 15.11 -3.00
C VAL A 92 -2.93 16.45 -2.83
N ALA A 93 -4.22 16.52 -3.18
CA ALA A 93 -5.03 17.73 -3.00
C ALA A 93 -5.45 17.98 -1.55
N GLU A 94 -5.66 16.91 -0.77
CA GLU A 94 -6.15 17.00 0.61
C GLU A 94 -5.06 17.31 1.64
N PHE A 95 -3.85 16.78 1.44
CA PHE A 95 -2.78 16.87 2.41
C PHE A 95 -1.61 17.73 1.93
N ASP A 96 -1.06 18.56 2.80
CA ASP A 96 0.12 19.40 2.53
C ASP A 96 1.40 18.57 2.34
N GLU A 97 1.47 17.41 2.99
CA GLU A 97 2.61 16.49 2.90
C GLU A 97 2.17 15.15 2.30
N ILE A 98 3.05 14.56 1.50
CA ILE A 98 2.84 13.20 0.97
C ILE A 98 2.67 12.23 2.13
N PRO A 99 1.65 11.36 2.10
CA PRO A 99 1.42 10.35 3.12
C PRO A 99 2.69 9.58 3.52
N SER A 100 2.80 9.25 4.81
CA SER A 100 3.88 8.42 5.33
C SER A 100 3.83 7.01 4.76
N GLY A 101 2.62 6.51 4.50
CA GLY A 101 2.40 5.19 3.94
C GLY A 101 0.94 4.93 3.57
N ILE A 102 0.74 3.87 2.80
CA ILE A 102 -0.58 3.37 2.39
C ILE A 102 -0.73 1.94 2.91
N ILE A 103 -1.77 1.68 3.65
CA ILE A 103 -2.04 0.38 4.27
C ILE A 103 -3.30 -0.22 3.65
N GLY A 104 -3.18 -1.37 2.99
CA GLY A 104 -4.32 -2.11 2.47
C GLY A 104 -4.87 -3.08 3.52
N ILE A 105 -6.18 -3.05 3.77
CA ILE A 105 -6.88 -3.97 4.65
C ILE A 105 -8.00 -4.64 3.86
N GLY A 106 -7.80 -5.92 3.54
CA GLY A 106 -8.74 -6.69 2.71
C GLY A 106 -8.05 -7.82 1.97
N GLY A 107 -8.65 -8.25 0.89
CA GLY A 107 -8.09 -9.24 -0.03
C GLY A 107 -7.06 -8.67 -0.99
N GLY A 108 -6.68 -9.46 -2.00
CA GLY A 108 -5.68 -9.09 -3.01
C GLY A 108 -5.95 -7.73 -3.67
N THR A 109 -7.21 -7.45 -4.01
CA THR A 109 -7.63 -6.18 -4.61
C THR A 109 -7.22 -4.97 -3.75
N MET A 110 -7.45 -5.02 -2.44
CA MET A 110 -7.06 -3.93 -1.53
C MET A 110 -5.55 -3.78 -1.43
N LEU A 111 -4.82 -4.90 -1.38
CA LEU A 111 -3.37 -4.89 -1.35
C LEU A 111 -2.78 -4.30 -2.64
N ASP A 112 -3.39 -4.58 -3.77
CA ASP A 112 -2.96 -4.04 -5.07
C ASP A 112 -3.28 -2.54 -5.20
N TYR A 113 -4.44 -2.07 -4.73
CA TYR A 113 -4.73 -0.65 -4.62
C TYR A 113 -3.70 0.06 -3.73
N ALA A 114 -3.42 -0.47 -2.55
CA ALA A 114 -2.46 0.13 -1.62
C ALA A 114 -1.06 0.25 -2.25
N LYS A 115 -0.56 -0.80 -2.87
CA LYS A 115 0.73 -0.79 -3.58
C LYS A 115 0.76 0.23 -4.71
N ALA A 116 -0.28 0.24 -5.56
CA ALA A 116 -0.33 1.12 -6.72
C ALA A 116 -0.41 2.60 -6.29
N VAL A 117 -1.27 2.94 -5.34
CA VAL A 117 -1.38 4.32 -4.82
C VAL A 117 -0.08 4.75 -4.14
N ALA A 118 0.51 3.89 -3.30
CA ALA A 118 1.80 4.16 -2.64
C ALA A 118 2.91 4.48 -3.65
N LEU A 119 2.93 3.74 -4.76
CA LEU A 119 3.89 3.94 -5.84
C LEU A 119 3.66 5.27 -6.56
N MET A 120 2.40 5.58 -6.88
CA MET A 120 2.05 6.77 -7.65
C MET A 120 2.18 8.07 -6.86
N LEU A 121 2.24 8.03 -5.54
CA LEU A 121 2.52 9.22 -4.73
C LEU A 121 3.95 9.77 -4.91
N THR A 122 4.86 8.99 -5.42
CA THR A 122 6.27 9.35 -5.63
C THR A 122 6.69 9.32 -7.10
N ASN A 123 5.82 8.85 -8.00
CA ASN A 123 6.09 8.74 -9.42
C ASN A 123 5.11 9.62 -10.21
N PRO A 124 5.60 10.50 -11.09
CA PRO A 124 4.76 11.44 -11.84
C PRO A 124 4.00 10.75 -12.98
N GLY A 125 2.93 11.38 -13.42
CA GLY A 125 2.13 10.92 -14.57
C GLY A 125 0.99 10.00 -14.18
N SER A 126 0.48 9.24 -15.12
CA SER A 126 -0.59 8.26 -14.91
C SER A 126 -0.02 6.90 -14.52
N SER A 127 -0.74 6.15 -13.71
CA SER A 127 -0.40 4.77 -13.39
C SER A 127 -0.39 3.86 -14.63
N ALA A 128 -1.10 4.25 -15.70
CA ALA A 128 -1.05 3.57 -17.00
C ALA A 128 0.34 3.59 -17.64
N ASP A 129 1.14 4.63 -17.36
CA ASP A 129 2.49 4.79 -17.91
C ASP A 129 3.51 3.82 -17.28
N TYR A 130 3.13 3.18 -16.17
CA TYR A 130 3.98 2.27 -15.39
C TYR A 130 3.61 0.79 -15.57
N GLN A 131 2.77 0.47 -16.53
CA GLN A 131 2.42 -0.91 -16.88
C GLN A 131 3.52 -1.54 -17.73
N GLY A 132 4.49 -2.17 -17.09
CA GLY A 132 5.62 -2.86 -17.74
C GLY A 132 6.77 -3.08 -16.78
N TRP A 133 7.87 -3.59 -17.34
CA TRP A 133 9.08 -3.88 -16.58
C TRP A 133 9.99 -2.65 -16.51
N ASP A 134 10.58 -2.42 -15.34
CA ASP A 134 11.61 -1.38 -15.12
C ASP A 134 11.17 0.08 -15.44
N LEU A 135 9.87 0.35 -15.41
CA LEU A 135 9.33 1.69 -15.67
C LEU A 135 9.28 2.58 -14.41
N VAL A 136 9.22 1.97 -13.25
CA VAL A 136 9.17 2.66 -11.96
C VAL A 136 10.51 3.30 -11.65
N LYS A 137 10.52 4.61 -11.36
CA LYS A 137 11.73 5.39 -11.14
C LYS A 137 12.03 5.63 -9.66
N ASN A 138 11.00 5.82 -8.87
CA ASN A 138 11.10 6.14 -7.45
C ASN A 138 10.43 5.05 -6.62
N GLN A 139 11.01 4.75 -5.47
CA GLN A 139 10.36 3.89 -4.49
C GLN A 139 9.07 4.54 -3.99
N GLY A 140 7.98 3.76 -3.86
CA GLY A 140 6.73 4.22 -3.26
C GLY A 140 6.89 4.62 -1.79
N VAL A 141 5.87 5.26 -1.24
CA VAL A 141 5.76 5.44 0.21
C VAL A 141 5.59 4.09 0.90
N TYR A 142 5.74 4.03 2.23
CA TYR A 142 5.63 2.77 2.99
C TYR A 142 4.28 2.08 2.78
#